data_6a3f7b432f549936ed5980fb049ec78f
#
_entry.id   6a3f7b432f549936ed5980fb049ec78f
#
_cell.length_a   1.000
_cell.length_b   1.000
_cell.length_c   1.000
_cell.angle_alpha   90.00
_cell.angle_beta   90.00
_cell.angle_gamma   90.00
#
_symmetry.space_group_name_H-M   'P 1'
#
loop_
_entity.id
_entity.type
_entity.pdbx_description
1 polymer ?
#
loop_
_entity_poly.entity_id
_entity_poly.type
_entity_poly.pdbx_seq_one_letter_code
_entity_poly.pdbx_strand_id
1 'polypeptide(L)'
;MPDWKALTRVLLFTGKGGVGKTSLACSVAVALAAQPKRVLLVSTDPASNLDEVLETPLGSDRRPVMAGLSAVNLDPESAAAAYRERMVGPYRGILPEAAVRSMEEQMSGACTVEIAAFDEFTKLLADPAATADFDHVIFDTAPTGHTLRLLQLPGAWTEFLETNSTGTSCLGPLAGLKAQEELYRNSLAALSDPGITTVILVTRPERSAIREAERTRGELAEAGLHHVELAVNGLFVATDRNDRTAMALEARMATALSGLPPELAALPRWELPLQPFPLIGLANLRRLWTPEETLTTLIEALERQGHGVVMTMGKGGVGKTTVAAAIAIELAVRGHQVHLSTTDPAAHVADAVRSPVPGLTVSRIDPAVETQRYSAEVLEKAGAGLDQRGRDLLAEDLRSPCTEEIAVFRAFADKVAEGTNGFLILDTAPTGHTLLLLDAAEAYHREVSRSAGDTPEAVRELLPRLRDPNYTRVILVALPEATPVHEAARLQADLRRAGIEPWAWVVNQCFGLTGTTDPVLKAKAIREEVYIEEVRSKHARHVALIGWQEQRR
;
A
#
# COMPACT_ATOMS: atom_id res chain seq x y z
N MET A 1 10.69 -12.88 6.73
CA MET A 1 9.62 -12.44 5.81
C MET A 1 8.93 -13.67 5.25
N PRO A 2 7.61 -13.66 5.01
CA PRO A 2 6.92 -14.78 4.38
C PRO A 2 7.38 -15.01 2.94
N ASP A 3 7.36 -16.27 2.51
CA ASP A 3 7.43 -16.57 1.08
C ASP A 3 6.02 -16.45 0.48
N TRP A 4 5.73 -15.28 -0.10
CA TRP A 4 4.42 -14.96 -0.67
C TRP A 4 3.92 -15.94 -1.74
N LYS A 5 4.84 -16.70 -2.37
CA LYS A 5 4.50 -17.68 -3.40
C LYS A 5 4.16 -19.05 -2.81
N ALA A 6 4.67 -19.33 -1.62
CA ALA A 6 4.46 -20.59 -0.93
C ALA A 6 3.26 -20.55 0.05
N LEU A 7 2.62 -19.38 0.25
CA LEU A 7 1.47 -19.27 1.14
C LEU A 7 0.30 -20.14 0.64
N THR A 8 -0.24 -20.95 1.55
CA THR A 8 -1.41 -21.77 1.30
C THR A 8 -2.69 -20.95 1.16
N ARG A 9 -3.77 -21.58 0.68
CA ARG A 9 -5.07 -20.93 0.53
C ARG A 9 -5.65 -20.44 1.86
N VAL A 10 -5.47 -21.20 2.92
CA VAL A 10 -5.95 -20.89 4.28
C VAL A 10 -4.78 -20.53 5.17
N LEU A 11 -4.85 -19.36 5.80
CA LEU A 11 -3.88 -18.90 6.79
C LEU A 11 -4.59 -18.68 8.13
N LEU A 12 -4.12 -19.33 9.18
CA LEU A 12 -4.71 -19.27 10.51
C LEU A 12 -3.73 -18.63 11.48
N PHE A 13 -4.01 -17.39 11.92
CA PHE A 13 -3.18 -16.67 12.87
C PHE A 13 -3.60 -16.99 14.30
N THR A 14 -2.66 -17.52 15.08
CA THR A 14 -2.88 -17.88 16.49
C THR A 14 -1.71 -17.44 17.36
N GLY A 15 -1.89 -17.44 18.67
CA GLY A 15 -0.87 -17.07 19.66
C GLY A 15 -1.45 -16.31 20.85
N LYS A 16 -0.59 -15.96 21.82
CA LYS A 16 -0.96 -15.25 23.05
C LYS A 16 -1.67 -13.91 22.77
N GLY A 17 -2.50 -13.44 23.70
CA GLY A 17 -3.06 -12.10 23.66
C GLY A 17 -1.97 -11.02 23.66
N GLY A 18 -2.13 -9.96 22.84
CA GLY A 18 -1.21 -8.82 22.76
C GLY A 18 0.08 -9.04 21.97
N VAL A 19 0.26 -10.15 21.27
CA VAL A 19 1.45 -10.40 20.42
C VAL A 19 1.33 -9.78 19.02
N GLY A 20 0.15 -9.24 18.66
CA GLY A 20 -0.10 -8.58 17.37
C GLY A 20 -0.66 -9.49 16.29
N LYS A 21 -1.43 -10.53 16.65
CA LYS A 21 -2.11 -11.43 15.68
C LYS A 21 -2.96 -10.67 14.68
N THR A 22 -3.91 -9.89 15.17
CA THR A 22 -4.86 -9.12 14.35
C THR A 22 -4.15 -8.18 13.39
N SER A 23 -3.19 -7.38 13.89
CA SER A 23 -2.43 -6.46 13.05
C SER A 23 -1.63 -7.21 11.97
N LEU A 24 -1.08 -8.38 12.30
CA LEU A 24 -0.32 -9.19 11.35
C LEU A 24 -1.24 -9.86 10.32
N ALA A 25 -2.37 -10.42 10.74
CA ALA A 25 -3.38 -10.99 9.85
C ALA A 25 -3.91 -9.93 8.86
N CYS A 26 -4.26 -8.74 9.37
CA CYS A 26 -4.68 -7.60 8.55
C CYS A 26 -3.58 -7.18 7.57
N SER A 27 -2.32 -7.09 8.01
CA SER A 27 -1.23 -6.66 7.15
C SER A 27 -0.94 -7.66 6.02
N VAL A 28 -1.02 -8.97 6.31
CA VAL A 28 -0.91 -10.03 5.29
C VAL A 28 -2.07 -9.96 4.30
N ALA A 29 -3.30 -9.77 4.80
CA ALA A 29 -4.49 -9.63 3.96
C ALA A 29 -4.38 -8.44 3.00
N VAL A 30 -3.93 -7.29 3.51
CA VAL A 30 -3.71 -6.07 2.71
C VAL A 30 -2.60 -6.26 1.67
N ALA A 31 -1.50 -6.94 2.04
CA ALA A 31 -0.39 -7.20 1.12
C ALA A 31 -0.76 -8.18 -0.02
N LEU A 32 -1.55 -9.21 0.28
CA LEU A 32 -2.06 -10.15 -0.73
C LEU A 32 -3.06 -9.47 -1.67
N ALA A 33 -3.98 -8.68 -1.12
CA ALA A 33 -4.97 -7.93 -1.91
C ALA A 33 -4.35 -6.80 -2.76
N ALA A 34 -3.15 -6.32 -2.42
CA ALA A 34 -2.40 -5.40 -3.27
C ALA A 34 -1.83 -6.08 -4.54
N GLN A 35 -1.76 -7.41 -4.56
CA GLN A 35 -1.52 -8.24 -5.74
C GLN A 35 -2.87 -8.57 -6.41
N PRO A 36 -2.91 -9.17 -7.62
CA PRO A 36 -4.16 -9.56 -8.26
C PRO A 36 -4.77 -10.82 -7.58
N LYS A 37 -4.99 -10.74 -6.25
CA LYS A 37 -5.56 -11.79 -5.40
C LYS A 37 -6.83 -11.29 -4.73
N ARG A 38 -7.79 -12.19 -4.56
CA ARG A 38 -9.02 -11.96 -3.79
C ARG A 38 -8.88 -12.61 -2.42
N VAL A 39 -9.00 -11.81 -1.36
CA VAL A 39 -8.74 -12.22 0.02
C VAL A 39 -9.97 -12.01 0.88
N LEU A 40 -10.32 -13.00 1.67
CA LEU A 40 -11.30 -12.91 2.74
C LEU A 40 -10.57 -12.94 4.08
N LEU A 41 -10.73 -11.90 4.88
CA LEU A 41 -10.24 -11.81 6.24
C LEU A 41 -11.39 -12.05 7.22
N VAL A 42 -11.23 -13.00 8.12
CA VAL A 42 -12.25 -13.45 9.06
C VAL A 42 -11.70 -13.34 10.48
N SER A 43 -12.37 -12.60 11.35
CA SER A 43 -12.09 -12.69 12.78
C SER A 43 -13.05 -13.65 13.46
N THR A 44 -12.48 -14.54 14.25
CA THR A 44 -13.21 -15.45 15.15
C THR A 44 -13.03 -15.03 16.63
N ASP A 45 -12.36 -13.90 16.89
CA ASP A 45 -12.17 -13.37 18.24
C ASP A 45 -13.39 -12.53 18.65
N PRO A 46 -14.14 -12.90 19.69
CA PRO A 46 -15.26 -12.10 20.18
C PRO A 46 -14.87 -10.69 20.62
N ALA A 47 -13.60 -10.50 21.01
CA ALA A 47 -13.01 -9.21 21.36
C ALA A 47 -12.22 -8.61 20.17
N SER A 48 -12.67 -8.91 18.96
CA SER A 48 -12.00 -8.44 17.74
C SER A 48 -11.94 -6.92 17.69
N ASN A 49 -10.78 -6.40 17.31
CA ASN A 49 -10.55 -4.99 16.97
C ASN A 49 -10.22 -4.83 15.48
N LEU A 50 -10.74 -5.72 14.64
CA LEU A 50 -10.48 -5.75 13.21
C LEU A 50 -10.95 -4.46 12.52
N ASP A 51 -12.10 -3.95 12.92
CA ASP A 51 -12.67 -2.68 12.47
C ASP A 51 -11.81 -1.47 12.83
N GLU A 52 -11.22 -1.45 14.02
CA GLU A 52 -10.26 -0.43 14.44
C GLU A 52 -8.97 -0.52 13.62
N VAL A 53 -8.42 -1.74 13.45
CA VAL A 53 -7.16 -1.95 12.72
C VAL A 53 -7.31 -1.64 11.23
N LEU A 54 -8.46 -1.93 10.62
CA LEU A 54 -8.75 -1.64 9.20
C LEU A 54 -9.36 -0.24 8.99
N GLU A 55 -9.69 0.50 10.06
CA GLU A 55 -10.43 1.77 10.02
C GLU A 55 -11.74 1.64 9.19
N THR A 56 -12.38 0.49 9.28
CA THR A 56 -13.59 0.16 8.51
C THR A 56 -14.60 -0.52 9.41
N PRO A 57 -15.84 0.01 9.56
CA PRO A 57 -16.87 -0.64 10.35
C PRO A 57 -17.22 -2.02 9.76
N LEU A 58 -17.04 -3.06 10.55
CA LEU A 58 -17.33 -4.44 10.19
C LEU A 58 -18.51 -4.96 11.03
N GLY A 59 -19.11 -6.05 10.57
CA GLY A 59 -20.19 -6.77 11.23
C GLY A 59 -20.16 -8.23 10.84
N SER A 60 -21.26 -8.95 11.09
CA SER A 60 -21.45 -10.35 10.74
C SER A 60 -21.56 -10.60 9.23
N ASP A 61 -21.83 -9.54 8.44
CA ASP A 61 -21.85 -9.62 7.00
C ASP A 61 -20.49 -9.29 6.39
N ARG A 62 -20.13 -9.95 5.28
CA ARG A 62 -18.92 -9.66 4.52
C ARG A 62 -18.96 -8.24 3.96
N ARG A 63 -17.95 -7.45 4.26
CA ARG A 63 -17.81 -6.08 3.75
C ARG A 63 -16.54 -5.91 2.94
N PRO A 64 -16.61 -5.23 1.78
CA PRO A 64 -15.41 -4.84 1.05
C PRO A 64 -14.65 -3.76 1.85
N VAL A 65 -13.34 -3.97 2.03
CA VAL A 65 -12.42 -3.04 2.72
C VAL A 65 -11.61 -2.25 1.70
N MET A 66 -11.12 -2.95 0.69
CA MET A 66 -10.42 -2.38 -0.47
C MET A 66 -10.58 -3.31 -1.67
N ALA A 67 -10.12 -2.88 -2.86
CA ALA A 67 -10.10 -3.75 -4.02
C ALA A 67 -9.32 -5.05 -3.71
N GLY A 68 -9.97 -6.19 -3.88
CA GLY A 68 -9.39 -7.50 -3.58
C GLY A 68 -9.48 -7.96 -2.12
N LEU A 69 -9.92 -7.12 -1.17
CA LEU A 69 -10.07 -7.50 0.24
C LEU A 69 -11.49 -7.31 0.74
N SER A 70 -12.08 -8.39 1.25
CA SER A 70 -13.30 -8.36 2.06
C SER A 70 -13.00 -8.85 3.47
N ALA A 71 -13.71 -8.30 4.47
CA ALA A 71 -13.55 -8.70 5.86
C ALA A 71 -14.92 -8.97 6.53
N VAL A 72 -14.89 -9.80 7.57
CA VAL A 72 -16.06 -10.15 8.38
C VAL A 72 -15.63 -10.45 9.82
N ASN A 73 -16.42 -9.97 10.79
CA ASN A 73 -16.35 -10.41 12.18
C ASN A 73 -17.41 -11.48 12.41
N LEU A 74 -17.00 -12.67 12.80
CA LEU A 74 -17.95 -13.69 13.24
C LEU A 74 -18.45 -13.32 14.64
N ASP A 75 -19.65 -12.76 14.70
CA ASP A 75 -20.30 -12.47 15.99
C ASP A 75 -20.95 -13.75 16.54
N PRO A 76 -20.45 -14.27 17.68
CA PRO A 76 -20.96 -15.51 18.27
C PRO A 76 -22.44 -15.48 18.62
N GLU A 77 -22.96 -14.33 19.03
CA GLU A 77 -24.38 -14.18 19.39
C GLU A 77 -25.29 -14.22 18.16
N SER A 78 -24.90 -13.53 17.08
CA SER A 78 -25.61 -13.58 15.79
C SER A 78 -25.54 -14.99 15.19
N ALA A 79 -24.39 -15.64 15.26
CA ALA A 79 -24.23 -17.03 14.81
C ALA A 79 -25.12 -17.98 15.62
N ALA A 80 -25.20 -17.82 16.95
CA ALA A 80 -26.08 -18.60 17.81
C ALA A 80 -27.57 -18.38 17.50
N ALA A 81 -27.96 -17.15 17.20
CA ALA A 81 -29.34 -16.85 16.82
C ALA A 81 -29.71 -17.53 15.48
N ALA A 82 -28.84 -17.44 14.48
CA ALA A 82 -29.02 -18.12 13.19
C ALA A 82 -29.00 -19.65 13.31
N TYR A 83 -28.12 -20.17 14.17
CA TYR A 83 -28.06 -21.60 14.46
C TYR A 83 -29.35 -22.11 15.12
N ARG A 84 -29.86 -21.42 16.15
CA ARG A 84 -31.12 -21.74 16.81
C ARG A 84 -32.27 -21.72 15.81
N GLU A 85 -32.38 -20.69 14.98
CA GLU A 85 -33.46 -20.60 13.99
C GLU A 85 -33.38 -21.74 12.96
N ARG A 86 -32.20 -22.12 12.52
CA ARG A 86 -32.00 -23.27 11.60
C ARG A 86 -32.40 -24.60 12.24
N MET A 87 -32.13 -24.79 13.55
CA MET A 87 -32.41 -26.02 14.26
C MET A 87 -33.87 -26.14 14.71
N VAL A 88 -34.47 -25.01 15.16
CA VAL A 88 -35.81 -24.98 15.72
C VAL A 88 -36.87 -24.57 14.71
N GLY A 89 -36.51 -23.71 13.75
CA GLY A 89 -37.42 -23.16 12.74
C GLY A 89 -38.28 -24.20 12.02
N PRO A 90 -37.72 -25.33 11.52
CA PRO A 90 -38.48 -26.40 10.86
C PRO A 90 -39.58 -27.05 11.72
N TYR A 91 -39.48 -26.92 13.05
CA TYR A 91 -40.44 -27.52 13.99
C TYR A 91 -41.55 -26.53 14.42
N ARG A 92 -41.39 -25.25 14.11
CA ARG A 92 -42.44 -24.22 14.38
C ARG A 92 -43.68 -24.52 13.56
N GLY A 93 -44.82 -24.54 14.23
CA GLY A 93 -46.12 -24.90 13.60
C GLY A 93 -46.36 -26.39 13.38
N ILE A 94 -45.37 -27.27 13.66
CA ILE A 94 -45.52 -28.72 13.62
C ILE A 94 -45.65 -29.28 15.06
N LEU A 95 -44.78 -28.81 15.98
CA LEU A 95 -44.81 -29.17 17.40
C LEU A 95 -45.62 -28.17 18.25
N PRO A 96 -46.13 -28.60 19.41
CA PRO A 96 -46.75 -27.69 20.37
C PRO A 96 -45.77 -26.57 20.78
N GLU A 97 -46.25 -25.33 20.98
CA GLU A 97 -45.41 -24.19 21.36
C GLU A 97 -44.54 -24.41 22.63
N ALA A 98 -45.06 -25.22 23.59
CA ALA A 98 -44.30 -25.55 24.78
C ALA A 98 -43.07 -26.42 24.48
N ALA A 99 -43.16 -27.30 23.49
CA ALA A 99 -42.02 -28.11 23.05
C ALA A 99 -41.00 -27.28 22.29
N VAL A 100 -41.45 -26.37 21.42
CA VAL A 100 -40.59 -25.45 20.69
C VAL A 100 -39.83 -24.53 21.67
N ARG A 101 -40.51 -23.96 22.67
CA ARG A 101 -39.88 -23.14 23.73
C ARG A 101 -38.85 -23.93 24.54
N SER A 102 -39.14 -25.17 24.88
CA SER A 102 -38.17 -26.03 25.60
C SER A 102 -36.93 -26.30 24.77
N MET A 103 -37.06 -26.48 23.46
CA MET A 103 -35.89 -26.58 22.55
C MET A 103 -35.09 -25.29 22.49
N GLU A 104 -35.74 -24.13 22.41
CA GLU A 104 -35.06 -22.81 22.41
C GLU A 104 -34.32 -22.56 23.71
N GLU A 105 -34.91 -22.89 24.87
CA GLU A 105 -34.29 -22.79 26.17
C GLU A 105 -33.06 -23.70 26.31
N GLN A 106 -33.13 -24.93 25.84
CA GLN A 106 -31.99 -25.85 25.83
C GLN A 106 -30.85 -25.34 24.96
N MET A 107 -31.16 -24.62 23.89
CA MET A 107 -30.19 -24.05 22.97
C MET A 107 -29.84 -22.59 23.29
N SER A 108 -30.11 -22.10 24.48
CA SER A 108 -29.75 -20.74 24.94
C SER A 108 -28.43 -20.66 25.73
N GLY A 109 -27.81 -21.79 25.99
CA GLY A 109 -26.57 -21.89 26.77
C GLY A 109 -25.30 -21.47 26.02
N ALA A 110 -24.23 -21.18 26.76
CA ALA A 110 -22.91 -20.82 26.21
C ALA A 110 -22.36 -21.87 25.23
N CYS A 111 -22.70 -23.14 25.43
CA CYS A 111 -22.31 -24.24 24.53
C CYS A 111 -22.88 -24.03 23.11
N THR A 112 -24.11 -23.55 22.97
CA THR A 112 -24.73 -23.26 21.66
C THR A 112 -24.02 -22.11 20.95
N VAL A 113 -23.57 -21.11 21.67
CA VAL A 113 -22.81 -19.97 21.14
C VAL A 113 -21.46 -20.46 20.57
N GLU A 114 -20.74 -21.31 21.32
CA GLU A 114 -19.46 -21.88 20.86
C GLU A 114 -19.64 -22.74 19.60
N ILE A 115 -20.69 -23.58 19.56
CA ILE A 115 -20.98 -24.45 18.42
C ILE A 115 -21.40 -23.65 17.20
N ALA A 116 -22.21 -22.62 17.37
CA ALA A 116 -22.65 -21.78 16.26
C ALA A 116 -21.49 -21.02 15.62
N ALA A 117 -20.58 -20.48 16.45
CA ALA A 117 -19.34 -19.83 15.96
C ALA A 117 -18.44 -20.85 15.21
N PHE A 118 -18.36 -22.06 15.72
CA PHE A 118 -17.65 -23.16 15.08
C PHE A 118 -18.29 -23.57 13.74
N ASP A 119 -19.60 -23.66 13.66
CA ASP A 119 -20.33 -23.99 12.44
C ASP A 119 -20.08 -22.96 11.33
N GLU A 120 -20.07 -21.67 11.64
CA GLU A 120 -19.71 -20.63 10.67
C GLU A 120 -18.23 -20.71 10.25
N PHE A 121 -17.33 -21.00 11.19
CA PHE A 121 -15.91 -21.23 10.90
C PHE A 121 -15.71 -22.41 9.94
N THR A 122 -16.37 -23.56 10.20
CA THR A 122 -16.24 -24.77 9.38
C THR A 122 -16.79 -24.59 7.97
N LYS A 123 -17.87 -23.82 7.82
CA LYS A 123 -18.39 -23.46 6.49
C LYS A 123 -17.38 -22.68 5.67
N LEU A 124 -16.75 -21.66 6.28
CA LEU A 124 -15.75 -20.84 5.59
C LEU A 124 -14.47 -21.62 5.26
N LEU A 125 -14.19 -22.66 6.00
CA LEU A 125 -13.00 -23.51 5.83
C LEU A 125 -13.22 -24.63 4.80
N ALA A 126 -14.35 -25.34 4.89
CA ALA A 126 -14.57 -26.60 4.21
C ALA A 126 -15.65 -26.57 3.14
N ASP A 127 -16.53 -25.57 3.10
CA ASP A 127 -17.50 -25.41 2.03
C ASP A 127 -16.88 -24.66 0.84
N PRO A 128 -16.59 -25.34 -0.30
CA PRO A 128 -16.02 -24.68 -1.47
C PRO A 128 -16.92 -23.56 -2.01
N ALA A 129 -18.25 -23.69 -1.88
CA ALA A 129 -19.19 -22.67 -2.38
C ALA A 129 -19.12 -21.38 -1.53
N ALA A 130 -18.87 -21.52 -0.23
CA ALA A 130 -18.80 -20.37 0.68
C ALA A 130 -17.62 -19.44 0.40
N THR A 131 -16.51 -19.94 -0.16
CA THR A 131 -15.27 -19.17 -0.37
C THR A 131 -14.69 -19.30 -1.79
N ALA A 132 -15.50 -19.76 -2.77
CA ALA A 132 -15.08 -19.95 -4.17
C ALA A 132 -14.52 -18.68 -4.82
N ASP A 133 -15.00 -17.51 -4.38
CA ASP A 133 -14.58 -16.22 -4.91
C ASP A 133 -13.24 -15.71 -4.39
N PHE A 134 -12.58 -16.44 -3.46
CA PHE A 134 -11.37 -15.99 -2.81
C PHE A 134 -10.19 -16.91 -3.09
N ASP A 135 -9.04 -16.32 -3.39
CA ASP A 135 -7.76 -17.02 -3.55
C ASP A 135 -7.18 -17.40 -2.18
N HIS A 136 -7.36 -16.53 -1.17
CA HIS A 136 -6.95 -16.76 0.20
C HIS A 136 -8.05 -16.45 1.20
N VAL A 137 -8.12 -17.28 2.27
CA VAL A 137 -8.96 -17.05 3.45
C VAL A 137 -8.06 -16.96 4.67
N ILE A 138 -8.09 -15.83 5.36
CA ILE A 138 -7.23 -15.53 6.51
C ILE A 138 -8.09 -15.49 7.76
N PHE A 139 -7.77 -16.30 8.74
CA PHE A 139 -8.44 -16.31 10.04
C PHE A 139 -7.57 -15.63 11.10
N ASP A 140 -8.09 -14.55 11.67
CA ASP A 140 -7.60 -13.95 12.92
C ASP A 140 -8.36 -14.59 14.08
N THR A 141 -7.64 -15.30 14.96
CA THR A 141 -8.27 -16.10 15.99
C THR A 141 -8.14 -15.50 17.38
N ALA A 142 -9.08 -15.86 18.25
CA ALA A 142 -8.99 -15.59 19.69
C ALA A 142 -7.68 -16.12 20.31
N PRO A 143 -7.25 -15.64 21.48
CA PRO A 143 -6.09 -16.17 22.18
C PRO A 143 -6.21 -17.68 22.41
N THR A 144 -5.10 -18.37 22.31
CA THR A 144 -4.87 -19.83 22.14
C THR A 144 -5.87 -20.84 22.70
N GLY A 145 -6.40 -20.63 23.90
CA GLY A 145 -7.31 -21.61 24.54
C GLY A 145 -8.66 -21.80 23.82
N HIS A 146 -9.27 -20.72 23.33
CA HIS A 146 -10.53 -20.79 22.57
C HIS A 146 -10.34 -21.35 21.17
N THR A 147 -9.27 -20.93 20.49
CA THR A 147 -8.96 -21.40 19.13
C THR A 147 -8.71 -22.89 19.09
N LEU A 148 -7.89 -23.42 20.03
CA LEU A 148 -7.59 -24.84 20.10
C LEU A 148 -8.85 -25.68 20.41
N ARG A 149 -9.71 -25.16 21.26
CA ARG A 149 -11.00 -25.80 21.54
C ARG A 149 -11.86 -25.89 20.29
N LEU A 150 -11.93 -24.81 19.50
CA LEU A 150 -12.62 -24.81 18.21
C LEU A 150 -12.00 -25.82 17.23
N LEU A 151 -10.66 -25.89 17.15
CA LEU A 151 -9.95 -26.78 16.24
C LEU A 151 -10.05 -28.26 16.63
N GLN A 152 -10.25 -28.59 17.90
CA GLN A 152 -10.46 -29.97 18.40
C GLN A 152 -11.92 -30.45 18.29
N LEU A 153 -12.89 -29.52 18.18
CA LEU A 153 -14.30 -29.84 18.10
C LEU A 153 -14.67 -30.81 16.96
N PRO A 154 -14.12 -30.72 15.73
CA PRO A 154 -14.46 -31.66 14.66
C PRO A 154 -14.18 -33.11 15.02
N GLY A 155 -13.01 -33.41 15.61
CA GLY A 155 -12.65 -34.76 16.06
C GLY A 155 -13.54 -35.25 17.19
N ALA A 156 -13.73 -34.44 18.23
CA ALA A 156 -14.60 -34.78 19.36
C ALA A 156 -16.07 -35.01 18.95
N TRP A 157 -16.56 -34.25 17.96
CA TRP A 157 -17.91 -34.39 17.44
C TRP A 157 -18.06 -35.66 16.60
N THR A 158 -17.10 -36.03 15.78
CA THR A 158 -17.13 -37.27 15.01
C THR A 158 -17.20 -38.46 15.96
N GLU A 159 -16.36 -38.51 16.99
CA GLU A 159 -16.34 -39.53 18.01
C GLU A 159 -17.66 -39.58 18.82
N PHE A 160 -18.21 -38.40 19.19
CA PHE A 160 -19.50 -38.33 19.87
C PHE A 160 -20.67 -38.83 19.03
N LEU A 161 -20.70 -38.51 17.73
CA LEU A 161 -21.75 -38.98 16.80
C LEU A 161 -21.69 -40.50 16.55
N GLU A 162 -20.49 -41.07 16.53
CA GLU A 162 -20.28 -42.51 16.38
C GLU A 162 -20.70 -43.30 17.63
N THR A 163 -20.53 -42.70 18.81
CA THR A 163 -20.77 -43.38 20.10
C THR A 163 -22.15 -43.15 20.70
N ASN A 164 -22.86 -42.08 20.31
CA ASN A 164 -24.13 -41.70 20.94
C ASN A 164 -25.35 -42.21 20.17
N SER A 165 -26.09 -43.15 20.82
CA SER A 165 -27.31 -43.77 20.26
C SER A 165 -28.62 -43.20 20.80
N THR A 166 -28.60 -42.21 21.74
CA THR A 166 -29.77 -41.83 22.55
C THR A 166 -30.62 -40.69 22.01
N GLY A 167 -30.32 -40.12 20.86
CA GLY A 167 -31.28 -39.31 20.06
C GLY A 167 -31.50 -37.87 20.48
N THR A 168 -31.10 -37.38 21.66
CA THR A 168 -31.21 -35.98 22.13
C THR A 168 -29.97 -35.54 22.87
N SER A 169 -29.46 -34.37 22.54
CA SER A 169 -28.39 -33.70 23.28
C SER A 169 -28.76 -32.22 23.46
N CYS A 170 -28.02 -31.51 24.33
CA CYS A 170 -28.10 -30.04 24.48
C CYS A 170 -27.83 -29.26 23.18
N LEU A 171 -27.58 -29.93 22.09
CA LEU A 171 -27.20 -29.43 20.77
C LEU A 171 -28.32 -29.56 19.73
N GLY A 172 -29.49 -30.03 20.13
CA GLY A 172 -30.61 -30.23 19.22
C GLY A 172 -30.75 -31.67 18.71
N PRO A 173 -31.64 -31.89 17.74
CA PRO A 173 -31.91 -33.22 17.20
C PRO A 173 -30.67 -33.80 16.49
N LEU A 174 -30.34 -35.07 16.79
CA LEU A 174 -29.24 -35.81 16.15
C LEU A 174 -29.29 -35.80 14.60
N ALA A 175 -30.47 -35.69 14.02
CA ALA A 175 -30.64 -35.62 12.57
C ALA A 175 -30.00 -34.35 11.96
N GLY A 176 -30.03 -33.19 12.66
CA GLY A 176 -29.38 -31.96 12.22
C GLY A 176 -27.85 -32.03 12.31
N LEU A 177 -27.33 -32.70 13.34
CA LEU A 177 -25.90 -32.91 13.55
C LEU A 177 -25.29 -33.89 12.53
N LYS A 178 -25.99 -34.96 12.18
CA LYS A 178 -25.55 -35.88 11.14
C LYS A 178 -25.45 -35.24 9.75
N ALA A 179 -26.30 -34.26 9.45
CA ALA A 179 -26.24 -33.54 8.19
C ALA A 179 -24.97 -32.66 8.09
N GLN A 180 -24.33 -32.31 9.21
CA GLN A 180 -23.09 -31.54 9.27
C GLN A 180 -21.82 -32.39 9.45
N GLU A 181 -21.95 -33.68 9.68
CA GLU A 181 -20.81 -34.60 9.91
C GLU A 181 -19.79 -34.55 8.77
N GLU A 182 -20.27 -34.53 7.53
CA GLU A 182 -19.40 -34.42 6.35
C GLU A 182 -18.64 -33.10 6.31
N LEU A 183 -19.31 -31.97 6.64
CA LEU A 183 -18.69 -30.63 6.70
C LEU A 183 -17.58 -30.60 7.78
N TYR A 184 -17.84 -31.17 8.95
CA TYR A 184 -16.86 -31.24 10.04
C TYR A 184 -15.64 -32.12 9.67
N ARG A 185 -15.89 -33.25 9.03
CA ARG A 185 -14.81 -34.15 8.54
C ARG A 185 -13.96 -33.45 7.48
N ASN A 186 -14.59 -32.75 6.54
CA ASN A 186 -13.89 -31.99 5.51
C ASN A 186 -13.11 -30.81 6.09
N SER A 187 -13.63 -30.16 7.15
CA SER A 187 -12.92 -29.06 7.82
C SER A 187 -11.66 -29.54 8.55
N LEU A 188 -11.73 -30.69 9.22
CA LEU A 188 -10.56 -31.31 9.85
C LEU A 188 -9.51 -31.72 8.80
N ALA A 189 -9.95 -32.33 7.71
CA ALA A 189 -9.06 -32.67 6.60
C ALA A 189 -8.38 -31.43 6.01
N ALA A 190 -9.13 -30.33 5.78
CA ALA A 190 -8.58 -29.08 5.26
C ALA A 190 -7.58 -28.43 6.23
N LEU A 191 -7.86 -28.46 7.54
CA LEU A 191 -6.95 -27.95 8.58
C LEU A 191 -5.64 -28.72 8.67
N SER A 192 -5.71 -30.06 8.51
CA SER A 192 -4.54 -30.93 8.63
C SER A 192 -3.74 -31.06 7.33
N ASP A 193 -4.28 -30.60 6.20
CA ASP A 193 -3.60 -30.66 4.91
C ASP A 193 -2.59 -29.50 4.76
N PRO A 194 -1.27 -29.80 4.72
CA PRO A 194 -0.23 -28.77 4.56
C PRO A 194 -0.27 -28.06 3.20
N GLY A 195 -0.97 -28.59 2.21
CA GLY A 195 -1.19 -27.93 0.92
C GLY A 195 -2.35 -26.91 0.94
N ILE A 196 -3.21 -26.96 1.96
CA ILE A 196 -4.39 -26.10 2.08
C ILE A 196 -4.22 -25.07 3.19
N THR A 197 -3.74 -25.48 4.36
CA THR A 197 -3.69 -24.64 5.58
C THR A 197 -2.28 -24.49 6.11
N THR A 198 -1.91 -23.24 6.42
CA THR A 198 -0.72 -22.90 7.20
C THR A 198 -1.17 -22.20 8.49
N VAL A 199 -0.69 -22.68 9.62
CA VAL A 199 -0.89 -22.04 10.92
C VAL A 199 0.27 -21.09 11.19
N ILE A 200 -0.02 -19.81 11.37
CA ILE A 200 0.96 -18.78 11.71
C ILE A 200 0.91 -18.57 13.22
N LEU A 201 1.87 -19.12 13.92
CA LEU A 201 2.02 -18.97 15.37
C LEU A 201 2.75 -17.67 15.69
N VAL A 202 2.01 -16.66 16.14
CA VAL A 202 2.55 -15.33 16.41
C VAL A 202 3.09 -15.25 17.84
N THR A 203 4.31 -14.75 17.97
CA THR A 203 4.96 -14.50 19.27
C THR A 203 5.71 -13.18 19.27
N ARG A 204 6.21 -12.79 20.43
CA ARG A 204 7.15 -11.66 20.61
C ARG A 204 8.49 -12.17 21.14
N PRO A 205 9.60 -11.44 20.95
CA PRO A 205 10.91 -11.81 21.48
C PRO A 205 10.98 -11.58 23.01
N GLU A 206 10.07 -12.23 23.74
CA GLU A 206 9.88 -12.17 25.19
C GLU A 206 9.70 -13.59 25.74
N ARG A 207 10.40 -13.90 26.85
CA ARG A 207 10.36 -15.26 27.46
C ARG A 207 8.95 -15.79 27.73
N SER A 208 8.04 -14.91 28.18
CA SER A 208 6.65 -15.34 28.49
C SER A 208 5.84 -15.66 27.23
N ALA A 209 6.06 -14.89 26.14
CA ALA A 209 5.38 -15.13 24.86
C ALA A 209 5.93 -16.38 24.17
N ILE A 210 7.24 -16.61 24.23
CA ILE A 210 7.90 -17.80 23.68
C ILE A 210 7.43 -19.07 24.37
N ARG A 211 7.33 -19.09 25.73
CA ARG A 211 6.80 -20.24 26.47
C ARG A 211 5.35 -20.57 26.11
N GLU A 212 4.54 -19.55 25.91
CA GLU A 212 3.16 -19.74 25.48
C GLU A 212 3.10 -20.28 24.05
N ALA A 213 3.96 -19.77 23.14
CA ALA A 213 4.06 -20.28 21.78
C ALA A 213 4.50 -21.75 21.75
N GLU A 214 5.43 -22.17 22.62
CA GLU A 214 5.85 -23.56 22.75
C GLU A 214 4.68 -24.45 23.18
N ARG A 215 3.93 -24.06 24.20
CA ARG A 215 2.74 -24.79 24.65
C ARG A 215 1.72 -24.91 23.52
N THR A 216 1.40 -23.78 22.86
CA THR A 216 0.44 -23.77 21.76
C THR A 216 0.88 -24.67 20.59
N ARG A 217 2.16 -24.70 20.26
CA ARG A 217 2.69 -25.58 19.21
C ARG A 217 2.47 -27.04 19.57
N GLY A 218 2.70 -27.43 20.86
CA GLY A 218 2.40 -28.79 21.34
C GLY A 218 0.93 -29.17 21.19
N GLU A 219 0.04 -28.27 21.64
CA GLU A 219 -1.41 -28.45 21.54
C GLU A 219 -1.90 -28.51 20.08
N LEU A 220 -1.31 -27.74 19.15
CA LEU A 220 -1.59 -27.82 17.72
C LEU A 220 -1.16 -29.17 17.14
N ALA A 221 0.00 -29.67 17.53
CA ALA A 221 0.49 -30.99 17.08
C ALA A 221 -0.40 -32.15 17.57
N GLU A 222 -0.88 -32.08 18.82
CA GLU A 222 -1.86 -33.02 19.37
C GLU A 222 -3.19 -32.96 18.61
N ALA A 223 -3.57 -31.82 18.07
CA ALA A 223 -4.74 -31.65 17.22
C ALA A 223 -4.50 -32.04 15.74
N GLY A 224 -3.32 -32.56 15.39
CA GLY A 224 -2.99 -32.99 14.02
C GLY A 224 -2.56 -31.85 13.08
N LEU A 225 -2.29 -30.64 13.60
CA LEU A 225 -1.89 -29.47 12.84
C LEU A 225 -0.36 -29.35 12.87
N HIS A 226 0.28 -29.85 11.84
CA HIS A 226 1.75 -29.94 11.78
C HIS A 226 2.39 -28.88 10.87
N HIS A 227 1.63 -28.26 9.97
CA HIS A 227 2.14 -27.20 9.08
C HIS A 227 2.05 -25.84 9.78
N VAL A 228 3.05 -25.57 10.62
CA VAL A 228 3.13 -24.39 11.47
C VAL A 228 4.35 -23.55 11.10
N GLU A 229 4.19 -22.24 10.96
CA GLU A 229 5.26 -21.25 10.83
C GLU A 229 5.27 -20.32 12.04
N LEU A 230 6.45 -19.90 12.47
CA LEU A 230 6.63 -19.01 13.63
C LEU A 230 6.81 -17.57 13.18
N ALA A 231 5.90 -16.68 13.56
CA ALA A 231 6.03 -15.24 13.33
C ALA A 231 6.52 -14.54 14.61
N VAL A 232 7.77 -14.07 14.62
CA VAL A 232 8.34 -13.28 15.72
C VAL A 232 8.13 -11.81 15.44
N ASN A 233 7.19 -11.19 16.14
CA ASN A 233 6.76 -9.81 15.92
C ASN A 233 7.45 -8.84 16.89
N GLY A 234 7.91 -7.69 16.36
CA GLY A 234 8.46 -6.60 17.14
C GLY A 234 9.94 -6.75 17.48
N LEU A 235 10.74 -7.30 16.55
CA LEU A 235 12.20 -7.38 16.68
C LEU A 235 12.84 -6.00 16.62
N PHE A 236 13.62 -5.65 17.61
CA PHE A 236 14.34 -4.39 17.67
C PHE A 236 15.84 -4.61 17.48
N VAL A 237 16.44 -3.78 16.62
CA VAL A 237 17.88 -3.69 16.42
C VAL A 237 18.30 -2.25 16.71
N ALA A 238 19.28 -2.06 17.59
CA ALA A 238 19.77 -0.74 17.95
C ALA A 238 20.54 -0.11 16.79
N THR A 239 20.13 1.05 16.35
CA THR A 239 20.82 1.85 15.32
C THR A 239 21.91 2.73 15.93
N ASP A 240 21.69 3.25 17.14
CA ASP A 240 22.70 3.96 17.93
C ASP A 240 23.30 3.02 18.99
N ARG A 241 24.55 2.61 18.77
CA ARG A 241 25.30 1.72 19.68
C ARG A 241 25.72 2.38 20.99
N ASN A 242 25.62 3.71 21.10
CA ASN A 242 25.90 4.46 22.32
C ASN A 242 24.64 4.64 23.19
N ASP A 243 23.45 4.39 22.67
CA ASP A 243 22.22 4.43 23.45
C ASP A 243 22.10 3.17 24.33
N ARG A 244 22.29 3.38 25.65
CA ARG A 244 22.25 2.30 26.66
C ARG A 244 20.87 1.59 26.72
N THR A 245 19.80 2.31 26.49
CA THR A 245 18.43 1.76 26.51
C THR A 245 18.18 0.90 25.29
N ALA A 246 18.58 1.38 24.11
CA ALA A 246 18.48 0.63 22.86
C ALA A 246 19.30 -0.66 22.90
N MET A 247 20.55 -0.58 23.37
CA MET A 247 21.41 -1.75 23.53
C MET A 247 20.87 -2.77 24.54
N ALA A 248 20.29 -2.29 25.67
CA ALA A 248 19.69 -3.17 26.66
C ALA A 248 18.42 -3.87 26.12
N LEU A 249 17.60 -3.17 25.33
CA LEU A 249 16.42 -3.73 24.70
C LEU A 249 16.79 -4.82 23.66
N GLU A 250 17.75 -4.52 22.78
CA GLU A 250 18.27 -5.48 21.80
C GLU A 250 18.85 -6.73 22.49
N ALA A 251 19.70 -6.55 23.51
CA ALA A 251 20.29 -7.66 24.25
C ALA A 251 19.24 -8.54 24.95
N ARG A 252 18.20 -7.93 25.51
CA ARG A 252 17.08 -8.67 26.14
C ARG A 252 16.35 -9.53 25.11
N MET A 253 16.07 -8.98 23.92
CA MET A 253 15.40 -9.71 22.84
C MET A 253 16.28 -10.83 22.29
N ALA A 254 17.57 -10.56 22.05
CA ALA A 254 18.53 -11.55 21.60
C ALA A 254 18.65 -12.72 22.59
N THR A 255 18.69 -12.42 23.90
CA THR A 255 18.69 -13.44 24.95
C THR A 255 17.40 -14.29 24.96
N ALA A 256 16.25 -13.68 24.71
CA ALA A 256 15.00 -14.44 24.63
C ALA A 256 14.98 -15.37 23.40
N LEU A 257 15.48 -14.91 22.26
CA LEU A 257 15.54 -15.69 21.02
C LEU A 257 16.60 -16.78 21.03
N SER A 258 17.77 -16.55 21.68
CA SER A 258 18.78 -17.59 21.85
C SER A 258 18.31 -18.73 22.75
N GLY A 259 17.30 -18.51 23.57
CA GLY A 259 16.62 -19.50 24.39
C GLY A 259 15.37 -20.11 23.76
N LEU A 260 15.19 -20.01 22.44
CA LEU A 260 14.06 -20.66 21.75
C LEU A 260 14.17 -22.19 21.94
N PRO A 261 13.06 -22.85 22.34
CA PRO A 261 12.97 -24.31 22.36
C PRO A 261 13.31 -24.89 20.99
N PRO A 262 13.98 -26.07 20.93
CA PRO A 262 14.40 -26.68 19.67
C PRO A 262 13.29 -26.86 18.66
N GLU A 263 12.10 -27.19 19.14
CA GLU A 263 10.92 -27.42 18.30
C GLU A 263 10.35 -26.15 17.66
N LEU A 264 10.44 -25.00 18.36
CA LEU A 264 10.11 -23.70 17.79
C LEU A 264 11.23 -23.19 16.86
N ALA A 265 12.48 -23.46 17.21
CA ALA A 265 13.64 -23.05 16.43
C ALA A 265 13.70 -23.75 15.05
N ALA A 266 13.13 -24.94 14.94
CA ALA A 266 13.05 -25.73 13.70
C ALA A 266 11.96 -25.25 12.74
N LEU A 267 11.00 -24.42 13.18
CA LEU A 267 9.92 -23.93 12.34
C LEU A 267 10.41 -22.91 11.31
N PRO A 268 9.82 -22.86 10.11
CA PRO A 268 9.96 -21.72 9.22
C PRO A 268 9.61 -20.43 9.95
N ARG A 269 10.47 -19.41 9.83
CA ARG A 269 10.36 -18.24 10.70
C ARG A 269 10.20 -16.93 9.93
N TRP A 270 9.18 -16.16 10.33
CA TRP A 270 9.01 -14.76 9.94
C TRP A 270 9.63 -13.86 11.02
N GLU A 271 10.48 -12.96 10.63
CA GLU A 271 11.07 -11.97 11.50
C GLU A 271 10.56 -10.58 11.11
N LEU A 272 9.83 -9.96 12.04
CA LEU A 272 9.12 -8.71 11.81
C LEU A 272 9.73 -7.63 12.71
N PRO A 273 10.28 -6.55 12.12
CA PRO A 273 10.87 -5.49 12.91
C PRO A 273 9.83 -4.73 13.73
N LEU A 274 10.28 -4.21 14.89
CA LEU A 274 9.50 -3.28 15.69
C LEU A 274 9.24 -2.01 14.86
N GLN A 275 7.96 -1.70 14.64
CA GLN A 275 7.58 -0.52 13.88
C GLN A 275 7.52 0.72 14.78
N PRO A 276 7.96 1.90 14.28
CA PRO A 276 7.85 3.17 15.00
C PRO A 276 6.45 3.78 14.91
N PHE A 277 5.51 3.13 14.22
CA PHE A 277 4.13 3.58 14.01
C PHE A 277 3.14 2.46 14.35
N PRO A 278 1.88 2.79 14.69
CA PRO A 278 0.86 1.79 14.91
C PRO A 278 0.48 1.08 13.60
N LEU A 279 0.27 -0.23 13.66
CA LEU A 279 -0.22 -1.03 12.52
C LEU A 279 -1.76 -0.89 12.43
N ILE A 280 -2.22 0.33 12.18
CA ILE A 280 -3.64 0.73 12.03
C ILE A 280 -3.77 1.47 10.70
N GLY A 281 -4.86 1.22 9.97
CA GLY A 281 -5.10 1.77 8.64
C GLY A 281 -4.35 1.04 7.52
N LEU A 282 -4.95 1.04 6.31
CA LEU A 282 -4.45 0.27 5.17
C LEU A 282 -3.03 0.66 4.75
N ALA A 283 -2.65 1.92 4.92
CA ALA A 283 -1.33 2.42 4.55
C ALA A 283 -0.24 1.83 5.45
N ASN A 284 -0.42 1.88 6.77
CA ASN A 284 0.54 1.36 7.75
C ASN A 284 0.63 -0.17 7.72
N LEU A 285 -0.50 -0.85 7.50
CA LEU A 285 -0.53 -2.31 7.33
C LEU A 285 0.26 -2.75 6.10
N ARG A 286 0.18 -2.00 5.01
CA ARG A 286 0.93 -2.24 3.77
C ARG A 286 2.43 -1.98 3.95
N ARG A 287 2.77 -0.95 4.70
CA ARG A 287 4.15 -0.51 4.98
C ARG A 287 4.99 -1.57 5.72
N LEU A 288 4.36 -2.46 6.49
CA LEU A 288 5.07 -3.56 7.17
C LEU A 288 5.85 -4.46 6.19
N TRP A 289 5.35 -4.61 4.96
CA TRP A 289 5.91 -5.51 3.94
C TRP A 289 6.67 -4.81 2.82
N THR A 290 6.47 -3.51 2.66
CA THR A 290 7.15 -2.71 1.65
C THR A 290 8.32 -1.98 2.30
N PRO A 291 9.55 -2.13 1.81
CA PRO A 291 10.67 -1.31 2.24
C PRO A 291 10.32 0.18 2.07
N GLU A 292 10.83 1.03 2.94
CA GLU A 292 10.71 2.47 2.71
C GLU A 292 11.34 2.82 1.36
N GLU A 293 10.55 3.47 0.51
CA GLU A 293 11.05 3.93 -0.76
C GLU A 293 12.03 5.08 -0.53
N THR A 294 13.15 5.00 -1.22
CA THR A 294 14.18 6.04 -1.25
C THR A 294 14.21 6.66 -2.65
N LEU A 295 14.88 7.78 -2.80
CA LEU A 295 15.11 8.35 -4.13
C LEU A 295 15.80 7.33 -5.06
N THR A 296 16.71 6.52 -4.51
CA THR A 296 17.40 5.45 -5.25
C THR A 296 16.42 4.41 -5.80
N THR A 297 15.46 3.95 -5.00
CA THR A 297 14.45 2.97 -5.46
C THR A 297 13.52 3.55 -6.53
N LEU A 298 13.19 4.84 -6.46
CA LEU A 298 12.47 5.54 -7.53
C LEU A 298 13.30 5.61 -8.82
N ILE A 299 14.59 5.91 -8.71
CA ILE A 299 15.51 5.93 -9.88
C ILE A 299 15.64 4.56 -10.51
N GLU A 300 15.74 3.49 -9.71
CA GLU A 300 15.74 2.12 -10.22
C GLU A 300 14.45 1.74 -10.96
N ALA A 301 13.32 2.29 -10.53
CA ALA A 301 12.05 2.09 -11.22
C ALA A 301 11.99 2.87 -12.55
N LEU A 302 12.60 4.06 -12.63
CA LEU A 302 12.78 4.80 -13.87
C LEU A 302 13.73 4.05 -14.82
N GLU A 303 14.85 3.57 -14.31
CA GLU A 303 15.84 2.80 -15.09
C GLU A 303 15.23 1.57 -15.76
N ARG A 304 14.35 0.85 -15.05
CA ARG A 304 13.61 -0.29 -15.64
C ARG A 304 12.68 0.10 -16.80
N GLN A 305 12.21 1.35 -16.84
CA GLN A 305 11.45 1.89 -17.96
C GLN A 305 12.36 2.15 -19.17
N GLY A 306 13.62 2.53 -18.96
CA GLY A 306 14.67 2.67 -19.96
C GLY A 306 14.70 4.01 -20.68
N HIS A 307 13.61 4.73 -20.78
CA HIS A 307 13.50 6.04 -21.45
C HIS A 307 12.26 6.81 -20.96
N GLY A 308 12.17 8.08 -21.30
CA GLY A 308 10.97 8.87 -21.05
C GLY A 308 11.22 10.24 -20.44
N VAL A 309 10.15 10.85 -19.99
CA VAL A 309 10.14 12.18 -19.39
C VAL A 309 9.88 12.06 -17.89
N VAL A 310 10.72 12.70 -17.08
CA VAL A 310 10.50 12.86 -15.63
C VAL A 310 10.32 14.35 -15.33
N MET A 311 9.20 14.72 -14.75
CA MET A 311 8.89 16.11 -14.40
C MET A 311 8.87 16.26 -12.88
N THR A 312 9.68 17.19 -12.33
CA THR A 312 9.60 17.56 -10.92
C THR A 312 8.73 18.80 -10.77
N MET A 313 7.68 18.68 -9.94
CA MET A 313 6.69 19.74 -9.74
C MET A 313 6.48 20.00 -8.23
N GLY A 314 6.01 21.19 -7.88
CA GLY A 314 5.75 21.58 -6.49
C GLY A 314 5.99 23.07 -6.24
N LYS A 315 5.78 23.51 -5.00
CA LYS A 315 5.97 24.89 -4.55
C LYS A 315 7.40 25.40 -4.76
N GLY A 316 7.58 26.72 -4.84
CA GLY A 316 8.90 27.35 -4.80
C GLY A 316 9.65 27.05 -3.49
N GLY A 317 10.94 26.73 -3.60
CA GLY A 317 11.83 26.50 -2.44
C GLY A 317 11.78 25.08 -1.83
N VAL A 318 10.96 24.15 -2.33
CA VAL A 318 10.90 22.75 -1.81
C VAL A 318 12.06 21.87 -2.26
N GLY A 319 12.91 22.34 -3.19
CA GLY A 319 14.06 21.58 -3.68
C GLY A 319 13.82 20.81 -4.97
N LYS A 320 12.87 21.21 -5.82
CA LYS A 320 12.60 20.58 -7.13
C LYS A 320 13.86 20.41 -7.97
N THR A 321 14.59 21.52 -8.16
CA THR A 321 15.85 21.54 -8.94
C THR A 321 16.88 20.57 -8.39
N THR A 322 17.02 20.48 -7.07
CA THR A 322 17.95 19.54 -6.41
C THR A 322 17.55 18.10 -6.67
N VAL A 323 16.26 17.78 -6.56
CA VAL A 323 15.73 16.43 -6.82
C VAL A 323 15.87 16.07 -8.31
N ALA A 324 15.54 17.00 -9.22
CA ALA A 324 15.72 16.81 -10.66
C ALA A 324 17.18 16.54 -11.03
N ALA A 325 18.10 17.35 -10.49
CA ALA A 325 19.54 17.17 -10.71
C ALA A 325 20.05 15.84 -10.14
N ALA A 326 19.60 15.44 -8.94
CA ALA A 326 19.99 14.16 -8.34
C ALA A 326 19.53 12.97 -9.20
N ILE A 327 18.29 12.99 -9.71
CA ILE A 327 17.76 11.95 -10.62
C ILE A 327 18.58 11.94 -11.91
N ALA A 328 18.84 13.10 -12.50
CA ALA A 328 19.58 13.22 -13.77
C ALA A 328 21.01 12.70 -13.65
N ILE A 329 21.73 13.10 -12.61
CA ILE A 329 23.10 12.66 -12.35
C ILE A 329 23.16 11.15 -12.14
N GLU A 330 22.28 10.60 -11.31
CA GLU A 330 22.29 9.17 -10.99
C GLU A 330 21.98 8.31 -12.22
N LEU A 331 20.99 8.69 -13.04
CA LEU A 331 20.69 8.00 -14.30
C LEU A 331 21.87 8.07 -15.29
N ALA A 332 22.54 9.22 -15.38
CA ALA A 332 23.72 9.38 -16.24
C ALA A 332 24.91 8.54 -15.76
N VAL A 333 25.17 8.50 -14.45
CA VAL A 333 26.20 7.64 -13.83
C VAL A 333 25.93 6.16 -14.09
N ARG A 334 24.68 5.76 -14.17
CA ARG A 334 24.26 4.39 -14.55
C ARG A 334 24.35 4.10 -16.05
N GLY A 335 24.80 5.08 -16.85
CA GLY A 335 25.10 4.89 -18.28
C GLY A 335 23.99 5.30 -19.24
N HIS A 336 22.92 5.93 -18.74
CA HIS A 336 21.85 6.43 -19.61
C HIS A 336 22.20 7.79 -20.23
N GLN A 337 21.65 8.04 -21.42
CA GLN A 337 21.65 9.39 -22.01
C GLN A 337 20.57 10.22 -21.33
N VAL A 338 20.97 11.32 -20.69
CA VAL A 338 20.07 12.15 -19.90
C VAL A 338 20.18 13.61 -20.33
N HIS A 339 19.03 14.22 -20.54
CA HIS A 339 18.93 15.66 -20.76
C HIS A 339 18.19 16.29 -19.58
N LEU A 340 18.85 17.15 -18.83
CA LEU A 340 18.25 17.94 -17.75
C LEU A 340 17.90 19.33 -18.28
N SER A 341 16.64 19.71 -18.27
CA SER A 341 16.17 21.02 -18.71
C SER A 341 15.31 21.68 -17.65
N THR A 342 15.33 23.00 -17.60
CA THR A 342 14.46 23.77 -16.68
C THR A 342 13.58 24.75 -17.45
N THR A 343 12.35 24.90 -16.96
CA THR A 343 11.42 25.96 -17.38
C THR A 343 11.36 27.10 -16.36
N ASP A 344 12.06 26.96 -15.21
CA ASP A 344 12.11 28.01 -14.17
C ASP A 344 13.20 29.03 -14.51
N PRO A 345 12.84 30.30 -14.79
CA PRO A 345 13.81 31.34 -15.09
C PRO A 345 14.75 31.64 -13.91
N ALA A 346 14.35 31.36 -12.68
CA ALA A 346 15.15 31.56 -11.49
C ALA A 346 16.01 30.32 -11.10
N ALA A 347 15.87 29.20 -11.80
CA ALA A 347 16.59 27.97 -11.47
C ALA A 347 18.05 28.04 -11.92
N HIS A 348 18.97 27.74 -11.01
CA HIS A 348 20.40 27.59 -11.27
C HIS A 348 20.75 26.12 -11.45
N VAL A 349 20.17 25.46 -12.48
CA VAL A 349 20.37 24.03 -12.75
C VAL A 349 21.84 23.70 -13.02
N ALA A 350 22.58 24.61 -13.67
CA ALA A 350 24.02 24.44 -13.89
C ALA A 350 24.82 24.41 -12.59
N ASP A 351 24.39 25.16 -11.57
CA ASP A 351 25.05 25.15 -10.25
C ASP A 351 24.73 23.88 -9.45
N ALA A 352 23.60 23.23 -9.74
CA ALA A 352 23.24 21.95 -9.13
C ALA A 352 24.08 20.78 -9.70
N VAL A 353 24.57 20.91 -10.94
CA VAL A 353 25.46 19.94 -11.60
C VAL A 353 26.89 20.50 -11.58
N ARG A 354 27.58 20.34 -10.45
CA ARG A 354 28.90 20.97 -10.17
C ARG A 354 30.04 20.51 -11.06
N SER A 355 29.92 19.37 -11.71
CA SER A 355 30.97 18.76 -12.54
C SER A 355 30.35 18.12 -13.78
N PRO A 356 31.05 18.10 -14.93
CA PRO A 356 30.60 17.37 -16.10
C PRO A 356 30.38 15.89 -15.79
N VAL A 357 29.20 15.38 -16.09
CA VAL A 357 28.86 13.95 -15.94
C VAL A 357 28.71 13.37 -17.35
N PRO A 358 29.46 12.28 -17.70
CA PRO A 358 29.30 11.63 -18.99
C PRO A 358 27.84 11.21 -19.22
N GLY A 359 27.29 11.47 -20.40
CA GLY A 359 25.91 11.14 -20.72
C GLY A 359 24.86 12.16 -20.24
N LEU A 360 25.25 13.20 -19.47
CA LEU A 360 24.36 14.24 -19.00
C LEU A 360 24.55 15.52 -19.83
N THR A 361 23.47 16.01 -20.44
CA THR A 361 23.40 17.34 -21.04
C THR A 361 22.47 18.22 -20.21
N VAL A 362 22.80 19.53 -20.11
CA VAL A 362 22.01 20.49 -19.35
C VAL A 362 21.61 21.63 -20.26
N SER A 363 20.35 22.01 -20.25
CA SER A 363 19.84 23.18 -20.99
C SER A 363 18.80 23.94 -20.17
N ARG A 364 18.40 25.09 -20.72
CA ARG A 364 17.32 25.92 -20.19
C ARG A 364 16.41 26.34 -21.33
N ILE A 365 15.12 26.34 -21.11
CA ILE A 365 14.16 27.00 -22.00
C ILE A 365 14.17 28.47 -21.63
N ASP A 366 14.80 29.30 -22.48
CA ASP A 366 14.87 30.76 -22.29
C ASP A 366 13.74 31.41 -23.09
N PRO A 367 12.75 32.05 -22.44
CA PRO A 367 11.60 32.62 -23.12
C PRO A 367 12.01 33.66 -24.20
N ALA A 368 13.03 34.47 -23.93
CA ALA A 368 13.45 35.49 -24.88
C ALA A 368 14.07 34.89 -26.15
N VAL A 369 14.92 33.86 -25.98
CA VAL A 369 15.56 33.15 -27.10
C VAL A 369 14.51 32.40 -27.92
N GLU A 370 13.60 31.69 -27.25
CA GLU A 370 12.56 30.94 -27.95
C GLU A 370 11.57 31.85 -28.69
N THR A 371 11.22 33.01 -28.11
CA THR A 371 10.39 34.01 -28.78
C THR A 371 11.04 34.56 -30.01
N GLN A 372 12.34 34.88 -29.96
CA GLN A 372 13.09 35.33 -31.13
C GLN A 372 13.12 34.25 -32.23
N ARG A 373 13.40 32.99 -31.87
CA ARG A 373 13.42 31.84 -32.80
C ARG A 373 12.07 31.65 -33.47
N TYR A 374 11.00 31.66 -32.69
CA TYR A 374 9.64 31.50 -33.19
C TYR A 374 9.23 32.67 -34.10
N SER A 375 9.51 33.92 -33.71
CA SER A 375 9.18 35.10 -34.48
C SER A 375 9.93 35.14 -35.82
N ALA A 376 11.21 34.75 -35.84
CA ALA A 376 12.00 34.63 -37.06
C ALA A 376 11.41 33.56 -38.02
N GLU A 377 11.02 32.38 -37.49
CA GLU A 377 10.42 31.34 -38.28
C GLU A 377 9.06 31.76 -38.89
N VAL A 378 8.22 32.44 -38.11
CA VAL A 378 6.93 32.93 -38.59
C VAL A 378 7.10 34.02 -39.64
N LEU A 379 8.04 34.95 -39.45
CA LEU A 379 8.36 35.99 -40.41
C LEU A 379 8.91 35.39 -41.71
N GLU A 380 9.73 34.36 -41.65
CA GLU A 380 10.26 33.66 -42.81
C GLU A 380 9.15 32.96 -43.62
N LYS A 381 8.31 32.18 -42.93
CA LYS A 381 7.27 31.36 -43.57
C LYS A 381 6.06 32.20 -44.01
N ALA A 382 5.44 32.91 -43.09
CA ALA A 382 4.23 33.68 -43.34
C ALA A 382 4.49 35.06 -43.95
N GLY A 383 5.67 35.64 -43.68
CA GLY A 383 6.07 36.94 -44.25
C GLY A 383 6.58 36.84 -45.71
N ALA A 384 6.87 35.64 -46.25
CA ALA A 384 7.42 35.49 -47.61
C ALA A 384 6.51 36.03 -48.72
N GLY A 385 5.19 36.01 -48.51
CA GLY A 385 4.18 36.52 -49.45
C GLY A 385 3.66 37.93 -49.18
N LEU A 386 4.17 38.61 -48.14
CA LEU A 386 3.72 39.94 -47.72
C LEU A 386 4.59 41.08 -48.27
N ASP A 387 3.95 42.22 -48.52
CA ASP A 387 4.67 43.46 -48.77
C ASP A 387 5.35 43.99 -47.48
N GLN A 388 6.17 45.07 -47.60
CA GLN A 388 6.90 45.60 -46.43
C GLN A 388 5.96 46.02 -45.29
N ARG A 389 4.81 46.60 -45.59
CA ARG A 389 3.83 47.04 -44.61
C ARG A 389 3.18 45.84 -43.90
N GLY A 390 2.90 44.77 -44.64
CA GLY A 390 2.37 43.54 -44.08
C GLY A 390 3.38 42.83 -43.14
N ARG A 391 4.68 42.87 -43.52
CA ARG A 391 5.75 42.33 -42.66
C ARG A 391 5.92 43.13 -41.37
N ASP A 392 5.83 44.46 -41.44
CA ASP A 392 5.94 45.35 -40.27
C ASP A 392 4.78 45.12 -39.29
N LEU A 393 3.55 44.96 -39.79
CA LEU A 393 2.37 44.60 -38.98
C LEU A 393 2.52 43.22 -38.35
N LEU A 394 2.97 42.21 -39.10
CA LEU A 394 3.23 40.85 -38.55
C LEU A 394 4.32 40.89 -37.47
N ALA A 395 5.39 41.68 -37.70
CA ALA A 395 6.46 41.84 -36.71
C ALA A 395 6.00 42.57 -35.43
N GLU A 396 5.00 43.48 -35.53
CA GLU A 396 4.39 44.13 -34.37
C GLU A 396 3.51 43.14 -33.59
N ASP A 397 2.71 42.33 -34.27
CA ASP A 397 1.83 41.32 -33.67
C ASP A 397 2.65 40.24 -32.92
N LEU A 398 3.81 39.86 -33.47
CA LEU A 398 4.76 38.91 -32.85
C LEU A 398 5.49 39.45 -31.62
N ARG A 399 5.27 40.69 -31.21
CA ARG A 399 5.76 41.28 -29.93
C ARG A 399 4.75 41.10 -28.79
N SER A 400 3.62 40.47 -29.06
CA SER A 400 2.59 40.28 -28.04
C SER A 400 3.04 39.28 -26.96
N PRO A 401 2.57 39.40 -25.70
CA PRO A 401 2.83 38.39 -24.66
C PRO A 401 2.39 36.99 -25.05
N CYS A 402 1.32 36.86 -25.84
CA CYS A 402 0.84 35.57 -26.35
C CYS A 402 1.89 34.84 -27.22
N THR A 403 2.71 35.59 -27.96
CA THR A 403 3.79 35.03 -28.79
C THR A 403 4.87 34.37 -27.94
N GLU A 404 5.20 34.97 -26.79
CA GLU A 404 6.15 34.40 -25.83
C GLU A 404 5.58 33.08 -25.27
N GLU A 405 4.31 33.04 -24.85
CA GLU A 405 3.67 31.84 -24.36
C GLU A 405 3.67 30.71 -25.41
N ILE A 406 3.35 31.00 -26.66
CA ILE A 406 3.36 30.05 -27.78
C ILE A 406 4.79 29.53 -28.04
N ALA A 407 5.79 30.41 -28.03
CA ALA A 407 7.17 30.03 -28.27
C ALA A 407 7.71 29.11 -27.18
N VAL A 408 7.47 29.44 -25.91
CA VAL A 408 7.85 28.59 -24.77
C VAL A 408 7.11 27.25 -24.81
N PHE A 409 5.83 27.26 -25.18
CA PHE A 409 5.02 26.04 -25.31
C PHE A 409 5.57 25.10 -26.40
N ARG A 410 5.95 25.63 -27.58
CA ARG A 410 6.57 24.85 -28.65
C ARG A 410 7.92 24.27 -28.23
N ALA A 411 8.77 25.10 -27.60
CA ALA A 411 10.05 24.63 -27.08
C ALA A 411 9.89 23.51 -26.03
N PHE A 412 8.89 23.62 -25.19
CA PHE A 412 8.54 22.57 -24.22
C PHE A 412 8.09 21.28 -24.93
N ALA A 413 7.25 21.39 -25.96
CA ALA A 413 6.80 20.23 -26.75
C ALA A 413 7.97 19.52 -27.45
N ASP A 414 8.87 20.29 -28.07
CA ASP A 414 10.08 19.77 -28.70
C ASP A 414 10.96 19.03 -27.67
N LYS A 415 11.13 19.58 -26.47
CA LYS A 415 11.86 18.92 -25.39
C LYS A 415 11.20 17.63 -24.93
N VAL A 416 9.88 17.61 -24.74
CA VAL A 416 9.16 16.39 -24.37
C VAL A 416 9.35 15.29 -25.41
N ALA A 417 9.46 15.64 -26.69
CA ALA A 417 9.74 14.68 -27.76
C ALA A 417 11.13 14.02 -27.67
N GLU A 418 12.12 14.66 -27.05
CA GLU A 418 13.48 14.11 -26.87
C GLU A 418 13.50 12.87 -25.94
N GLY A 419 12.52 12.72 -25.05
CA GLY A 419 12.41 11.58 -24.12
C GLY A 419 12.27 10.21 -24.80
N THR A 420 12.11 10.14 -26.11
CA THR A 420 12.06 8.89 -26.87
C THR A 420 13.41 8.17 -26.96
N ASN A 421 14.52 8.91 -26.91
CA ASN A 421 15.87 8.39 -27.13
C ASN A 421 16.73 8.33 -25.86
N GLY A 422 16.13 8.50 -24.69
CA GLY A 422 16.80 8.54 -23.39
C GLY A 422 15.90 9.15 -22.33
N PHE A 423 16.49 9.71 -21.29
CA PHE A 423 15.72 10.40 -20.26
C PHE A 423 15.77 11.92 -20.45
N LEU A 424 14.60 12.54 -20.46
CA LEU A 424 14.45 13.96 -20.27
C LEU A 424 13.98 14.23 -18.84
N ILE A 425 14.77 14.97 -18.07
CA ILE A 425 14.40 15.43 -16.74
C ILE A 425 14.03 16.92 -16.83
N LEU A 426 12.78 17.23 -16.50
CA LEU A 426 12.25 18.60 -16.53
C LEU A 426 12.07 19.13 -15.11
N ASP A 427 12.90 20.13 -14.76
CA ASP A 427 12.68 20.95 -13.58
C ASP A 427 11.70 22.06 -13.93
N THR A 428 10.52 22.04 -13.31
CA THR A 428 9.45 22.96 -13.68
C THR A 428 9.42 24.21 -12.78
N ALA A 429 8.99 25.33 -13.35
CA ALA A 429 8.70 26.54 -12.61
C ALA A 429 7.63 26.28 -11.51
N PRO A 430 7.57 27.11 -10.45
CA PRO A 430 6.54 26.98 -9.41
C PRO A 430 5.13 26.94 -9.99
N THR A 431 4.29 26.14 -9.41
CA THR A 431 2.96 25.62 -9.77
C THR A 431 2.05 26.38 -10.77
N GLY A 432 2.08 27.72 -10.80
CA GLY A 432 1.20 28.52 -11.66
C GLY A 432 1.53 28.46 -13.16
N HIS A 433 2.81 28.55 -13.52
CA HIS A 433 3.22 28.58 -14.94
C HIS A 433 3.11 27.21 -15.63
N THR A 434 3.33 26.12 -14.91
CA THR A 434 3.24 24.77 -15.48
C THR A 434 1.80 24.38 -15.75
N LEU A 435 0.83 24.79 -14.91
CA LEU A 435 -0.60 24.61 -15.15
C LEU A 435 -1.07 25.43 -16.36
N LEU A 436 -0.58 26.67 -16.51
CA LEU A 436 -0.86 27.48 -17.69
C LEU A 436 -0.35 26.82 -18.99
N LEU A 437 0.82 26.18 -18.95
CA LEU A 437 1.34 25.41 -20.08
C LEU A 437 0.45 24.18 -20.41
N LEU A 438 -0.11 23.52 -19.39
CA LEU A 438 -1.03 22.39 -19.59
C LEU A 438 -2.41 22.86 -20.09
N ASP A 439 -2.93 23.96 -19.56
CA ASP A 439 -4.19 24.57 -20.02
C ASP A 439 -4.03 25.09 -21.45
N ALA A 440 -2.89 25.72 -21.77
CA ALA A 440 -2.54 26.13 -23.13
C ALA A 440 -2.41 24.91 -24.06
N ALA A 441 -1.83 23.81 -23.60
CA ALA A 441 -1.75 22.56 -24.35
C ALA A 441 -3.15 22.02 -24.69
N GLU A 442 -4.07 22.06 -23.77
CA GLU A 442 -5.44 21.57 -23.98
C GLU A 442 -6.24 22.51 -24.89
N ALA A 443 -6.11 23.83 -24.71
CA ALA A 443 -6.73 24.82 -25.58
C ALA A 443 -6.19 24.73 -27.01
N TYR A 444 -4.86 24.62 -27.15
CA TYR A 444 -4.18 24.50 -28.44
C TYR A 444 -4.50 23.16 -29.12
N HIS A 445 -4.54 22.06 -28.38
CA HIS A 445 -4.94 20.74 -28.91
C HIS A 445 -6.37 20.75 -29.46
N ARG A 446 -7.30 21.47 -28.80
CA ARG A 446 -8.67 21.69 -29.29
C ARG A 446 -8.73 22.51 -30.57
N GLU A 447 -7.90 23.55 -30.66
CA GLU A 447 -7.80 24.44 -31.84
C GLU A 447 -7.20 23.69 -33.04
N VAL A 448 -6.10 22.95 -32.82
CA VAL A 448 -5.42 22.12 -33.83
C VAL A 448 -6.31 21.00 -34.35
N SER A 449 -7.10 20.37 -33.49
CA SER A 449 -8.06 19.35 -33.88
C SER A 449 -9.17 19.89 -34.80
N ARG A 450 -9.37 21.21 -34.83
CA ARG A 450 -10.34 21.91 -35.68
C ARG A 450 -9.72 22.46 -36.97
N SER A 451 -8.42 22.73 -36.96
CA SER A 451 -7.69 23.37 -38.07
C SER A 451 -6.82 22.32 -38.75
N ALA A 452 -7.13 21.96 -39.99
CA ALA A 452 -6.33 21.05 -40.82
C ALA A 452 -5.02 21.72 -41.30
N GLY A 453 -4.28 22.43 -40.45
CA GLY A 453 -3.09 23.20 -40.76
C GLY A 453 -1.79 22.56 -40.27
N ASP A 454 -0.67 23.13 -40.69
CA ASP A 454 0.73 22.67 -40.57
C ASP A 454 1.27 22.73 -39.10
N THR A 455 0.63 21.97 -38.18
CA THR A 455 1.04 21.93 -36.77
C THR A 455 2.18 20.95 -36.58
N PRO A 456 3.29 21.34 -35.90
CA PRO A 456 4.40 20.44 -35.60
C PRO A 456 3.95 19.18 -34.86
N GLU A 457 4.50 18.04 -35.26
CA GLU A 457 4.17 16.73 -34.66
C GLU A 457 4.40 16.71 -33.13
N ALA A 458 5.51 17.30 -32.67
CA ALA A 458 5.81 17.41 -31.25
C ALA A 458 4.69 18.08 -30.43
N VAL A 459 4.03 19.08 -31.00
CA VAL A 459 2.92 19.79 -30.38
C VAL A 459 1.64 18.92 -30.35
N ARG A 460 1.38 18.19 -31.43
CA ARG A 460 0.20 17.27 -31.48
C ARG A 460 0.33 16.11 -30.51
N GLU A 461 1.54 15.59 -30.36
CA GLU A 461 1.83 14.46 -29.49
C GLU A 461 2.06 14.87 -28.02
N LEU A 462 2.19 16.16 -27.69
CA LEU A 462 2.56 16.61 -26.35
C LEU A 462 1.58 16.11 -25.29
N LEU A 463 0.29 16.38 -25.44
CA LEU A 463 -0.71 16.01 -24.44
C LEU A 463 -0.90 14.50 -24.30
N PRO A 464 -0.97 13.69 -25.38
CA PRO A 464 -0.89 12.25 -25.33
C PRO A 464 0.33 11.74 -24.55
N ARG A 465 1.53 12.27 -24.82
CA ARG A 465 2.78 11.88 -24.13
C ARG A 465 2.79 12.24 -22.66
N LEU A 466 2.27 13.40 -22.29
CA LEU A 466 2.16 13.81 -20.88
C LEU A 466 1.18 12.96 -20.09
N ARG A 467 0.15 12.41 -20.76
CA ARG A 467 -0.86 11.54 -20.16
C ARG A 467 -0.45 10.05 -20.13
N ASP A 468 0.56 9.67 -20.91
CA ASP A 468 1.03 8.27 -20.93
C ASP A 468 1.93 7.99 -19.73
N PRO A 469 1.48 7.15 -18.76
CA PRO A 469 2.28 6.83 -17.59
C PRO A 469 3.53 5.98 -17.89
N ASN A 470 3.63 5.41 -19.10
CA ASN A 470 4.83 4.69 -19.56
C ASN A 470 5.84 5.61 -20.23
N TYR A 471 5.46 6.83 -20.54
CA TYR A 471 6.34 7.82 -21.16
C TYR A 471 6.69 8.96 -20.19
N THR A 472 5.70 9.48 -19.43
CA THR A 472 5.87 10.62 -18.52
C THR A 472 5.64 10.21 -17.08
N ARG A 473 6.61 10.50 -16.22
CA ARG A 473 6.56 10.33 -14.77
C ARG A 473 6.58 11.68 -14.07
N VAL A 474 5.49 12.07 -13.45
CA VAL A 474 5.42 13.30 -12.66
C VAL A 474 5.75 12.99 -11.20
N ILE A 475 6.75 13.67 -10.65
CA ILE A 475 7.18 13.59 -9.26
C ILE A 475 6.81 14.90 -8.57
N LEU A 476 5.98 14.82 -7.55
CA LEU A 476 5.64 15.95 -6.71
C LEU A 476 6.65 16.09 -5.57
N VAL A 477 7.26 17.26 -5.44
CA VAL A 477 8.25 17.55 -4.40
C VAL A 477 7.63 18.47 -3.36
N ALA A 478 7.70 18.09 -2.09
CA ALA A 478 7.21 18.87 -0.96
C ALA A 478 8.20 18.86 0.20
N LEU A 479 8.11 19.84 1.10
CA LEU A 479 8.70 19.74 2.45
C LEU A 479 7.70 19.08 3.39
N PRO A 480 8.12 18.44 4.49
CA PRO A 480 7.24 17.82 5.47
C PRO A 480 6.55 18.85 6.37
N GLU A 481 5.81 19.76 5.76
CA GLU A 481 5.14 20.90 6.39
C GLU A 481 3.74 21.10 5.77
N ALA A 482 2.79 21.66 6.55
CA ALA A 482 1.40 21.83 6.13
C ALA A 482 1.24 22.49 4.76
N THR A 483 1.82 23.68 4.59
CA THR A 483 1.61 24.46 3.35
C THR A 483 2.18 23.77 2.11
N PRO A 484 3.44 23.30 2.08
CA PRO A 484 3.99 22.59 0.93
C PRO A 484 3.21 21.31 0.58
N VAL A 485 2.79 20.52 1.58
CA VAL A 485 2.03 19.29 1.35
C VAL A 485 0.66 19.60 0.77
N HIS A 486 -0.09 20.54 1.35
CA HIS A 486 -1.43 20.87 0.88
C HIS A 486 -1.42 21.56 -0.51
N GLU A 487 -0.40 22.36 -0.82
CA GLU A 487 -0.25 22.93 -2.17
C GLU A 487 0.10 21.85 -3.20
N ALA A 488 0.98 20.92 -2.87
CA ALA A 488 1.28 19.79 -3.75
C ALA A 488 0.05 18.87 -3.95
N ALA A 489 -0.77 18.69 -2.91
CA ALA A 489 -2.03 17.95 -3.02
C ALA A 489 -3.05 18.63 -3.94
N ARG A 490 -3.14 19.98 -3.91
CA ARG A 490 -3.96 20.74 -4.86
C ARG A 490 -3.44 20.59 -6.29
N LEU A 491 -2.13 20.72 -6.47
CA LEU A 491 -1.49 20.52 -7.78
C LEU A 491 -1.77 19.11 -8.32
N GLN A 492 -1.72 18.09 -7.46
CA GLN A 492 -2.09 16.72 -7.83
C GLN A 492 -3.54 16.61 -8.32
N ALA A 493 -4.47 17.29 -7.64
CA ALA A 493 -5.87 17.30 -8.06
C ALA A 493 -6.05 17.99 -9.42
N ASP A 494 -5.29 19.04 -9.68
CA ASP A 494 -5.30 19.76 -10.96
C ASP A 494 -4.72 18.90 -12.10
N LEU A 495 -3.59 18.23 -11.86
CA LEU A 495 -2.99 17.29 -12.81
C LEU A 495 -3.95 16.13 -13.14
N ARG A 496 -4.61 15.56 -12.13
CA ARG A 496 -5.62 14.51 -12.32
C ARG A 496 -6.79 14.98 -13.16
N ARG A 497 -7.26 16.22 -12.99
CA ARG A 497 -8.29 16.82 -13.85
C ARG A 497 -7.83 16.95 -15.31
N ALA A 498 -6.54 17.21 -15.53
CA ALA A 498 -5.95 17.23 -16.87
C ALA A 498 -5.67 15.83 -17.45
N GLY A 499 -5.98 14.75 -16.72
CA GLY A 499 -5.72 13.37 -17.11
C GLY A 499 -4.26 12.91 -16.90
N ILE A 500 -3.50 13.60 -16.05
CA ILE A 500 -2.12 13.27 -15.71
C ILE A 500 -2.10 12.76 -14.28
N GLU A 501 -1.76 11.49 -14.08
CA GLU A 501 -1.61 10.91 -12.75
C GLU A 501 -0.17 11.07 -12.25
N PRO A 502 0.09 11.81 -11.15
CA PRO A 502 1.41 11.87 -10.55
C PRO A 502 1.87 10.48 -10.11
N TRP A 503 3.10 10.15 -10.50
CA TRP A 503 3.67 8.83 -10.25
C TRP A 503 4.16 8.67 -8.81
N ALA A 504 4.90 9.66 -8.30
CA ALA A 504 5.51 9.61 -6.98
C ALA A 504 5.52 10.97 -6.29
N TRP A 505 5.68 10.93 -4.95
CA TRP A 505 6.02 12.07 -4.15
C TRP A 505 7.43 11.94 -3.58
N VAL A 506 8.14 13.05 -3.51
CA VAL A 506 9.40 13.17 -2.79
C VAL A 506 9.22 14.18 -1.66
N VAL A 507 9.26 13.71 -0.42
CA VAL A 507 9.25 14.57 0.76
C VAL A 507 10.71 14.88 1.13
N ASN A 508 11.10 16.12 0.91
CA ASN A 508 12.49 16.57 0.96
C ASN A 508 12.82 17.26 2.30
N GLN A 509 14.09 17.26 2.68
CA GLN A 509 14.63 17.92 3.88
C GLN A 509 14.06 17.40 5.21
N CYS A 510 13.77 16.10 5.31
CA CYS A 510 13.28 15.49 6.53
C CYS A 510 14.36 15.44 7.62
N PHE A 511 14.12 16.08 8.76
CA PHE A 511 15.05 16.01 9.91
C PHE A 511 15.04 14.65 10.59
N GLY A 512 13.92 13.92 10.53
CA GLY A 512 13.82 12.56 11.07
C GLY A 512 14.86 11.59 10.53
N LEU A 513 15.40 11.83 9.33
CA LEU A 513 16.41 11.00 8.68
C LEU A 513 17.86 11.44 8.98
N THR A 514 18.08 12.50 9.75
CA THR A 514 19.42 13.06 9.96
C THR A 514 20.15 12.48 11.17
N GLY A 515 19.45 11.76 12.07
CA GLY A 515 20.00 11.29 13.33
C GLY A 515 20.35 12.41 14.32
N THR A 516 19.80 13.62 14.12
CA THR A 516 20.08 14.79 14.99
C THR A 516 19.77 14.51 16.45
N THR A 517 20.65 14.98 17.34
CA THR A 517 20.44 14.92 18.80
C THR A 517 19.91 16.23 19.38
N ASP A 518 19.89 17.32 18.59
CA ASP A 518 19.38 18.61 19.01
C ASP A 518 17.90 18.56 19.38
N PRO A 519 17.49 19.07 20.56
CA PRO A 519 16.10 18.95 21.03
C PRO A 519 15.07 19.63 20.11
N VAL A 520 15.45 20.76 19.51
CA VAL A 520 14.54 21.55 18.64
C VAL A 520 14.32 20.80 17.32
N LEU A 521 15.41 20.29 16.73
CA LEU A 521 15.34 19.52 15.48
C LEU A 521 14.63 18.17 15.69
N LYS A 522 14.82 17.51 16.85
CA LYS A 522 14.04 16.33 17.22
C LYS A 522 12.54 16.63 17.33
N ALA A 523 12.19 17.72 17.99
CA ALA A 523 10.78 18.13 18.10
C ALA A 523 10.19 18.47 16.73
N LYS A 524 10.99 19.05 15.80
CA LYS A 524 10.58 19.31 14.42
C LYS A 524 10.36 17.98 13.67
N ALA A 525 11.31 17.04 13.77
CA ALA A 525 11.20 15.70 13.15
C ALA A 525 9.92 14.95 13.56
N ILE A 526 9.53 15.02 14.84
CA ILE A 526 8.28 14.43 15.31
C ILE A 526 7.05 15.07 14.64
N ARG A 527 7.06 16.38 14.42
CA ARG A 527 5.96 17.07 13.74
C ARG A 527 5.90 16.81 12.23
N GLU A 528 7.04 16.56 11.61
CA GLU A 528 7.15 16.19 10.20
C GLU A 528 6.38 14.90 9.90
N GLU A 529 6.37 13.93 10.84
CA GLU A 529 5.75 12.63 10.64
C GLU A 529 4.26 12.73 10.33
N VAL A 530 3.55 13.71 10.88
CA VAL A 530 2.12 13.94 10.57
C VAL A 530 1.90 14.21 9.08
N TYR A 531 2.75 15.02 8.46
CA TYR A 531 2.62 15.38 7.05
C TYR A 531 3.19 14.30 6.12
N ILE A 532 4.24 13.61 6.55
CA ILE A 532 4.78 12.44 5.85
C ILE A 532 3.71 11.35 5.78
N GLU A 533 3.03 11.09 6.90
CA GLU A 533 1.97 10.09 6.97
C GLU A 533 0.72 10.52 6.16
N GLU A 534 0.39 11.80 6.16
CA GLU A 534 -0.67 12.33 5.30
C GLU A 534 -0.37 12.07 3.81
N VAL A 535 0.87 12.31 3.37
CA VAL A 535 1.28 12.02 1.99
C VAL A 535 1.16 10.54 1.67
N ARG A 536 1.64 9.68 2.56
CA ARG A 536 1.61 8.21 2.38
C ARG A 536 0.20 7.63 2.36
N SER A 537 -0.65 8.10 3.28
CA SER A 537 -1.99 7.53 3.44
C SER A 537 -3.02 8.05 2.44
N LYS A 538 -2.90 9.33 2.02
CA LYS A 538 -3.96 10.00 1.25
C LYS A 538 -3.57 10.35 -0.18
N HIS A 539 -2.29 10.58 -0.46
CA HIS A 539 -1.90 11.24 -1.69
C HIS A 539 -1.12 10.37 -2.67
N ALA A 540 -0.21 9.52 -2.22
CA ALA A 540 0.71 8.84 -3.10
C ALA A 540 0.86 7.34 -2.83
N ARG A 541 1.06 6.58 -3.92
CA ARG A 541 1.45 5.16 -3.85
C ARG A 541 2.95 4.99 -3.64
N HIS A 542 3.75 5.90 -4.22
CA HIS A 542 5.20 5.91 -4.14
C HIS A 542 5.65 7.17 -3.42
N VAL A 543 6.33 7.02 -2.29
CA VAL A 543 6.80 8.14 -1.46
C VAL A 543 8.23 7.91 -1.05
N ALA A 544 9.14 8.72 -1.61
CA ALA A 544 10.53 8.73 -1.17
C ALA A 544 10.79 9.88 -0.20
N LEU A 545 11.53 9.59 0.85
CA LEU A 545 11.99 10.61 1.80
C LEU A 545 13.46 10.95 1.55
N ILE A 546 13.78 12.24 1.61
CA ILE A 546 15.16 12.75 1.54
C ILE A 546 15.46 13.50 2.83
N GLY A 547 16.47 13.05 3.56
CA GLY A 547 16.95 13.74 4.75
C GLY A 547 17.52 15.11 4.44
N TRP A 548 17.40 16.02 5.40
CA TRP A 548 18.10 17.30 5.31
C TRP A 548 19.61 17.04 5.19
N GLN A 549 20.24 17.72 4.27
CA GLN A 549 21.67 17.62 4.00
C GLN A 549 22.33 18.99 4.12
N GLU A 550 23.51 19.00 4.75
CA GLU A 550 24.34 20.19 4.76
C GLU A 550 24.76 20.54 3.32
N GLN A 551 24.48 21.77 2.90
CA GLN A 551 25.02 22.27 1.62
C GLN A 551 26.54 22.39 1.79
N ARG A 552 27.28 21.37 1.34
CA ARG A 552 28.74 21.52 1.20
C ARG A 552 28.99 22.61 0.16
N ARG A 553 29.55 23.73 0.64
CA ARG A 553 29.99 24.86 -0.18
C ARG A 553 31.06 24.45 -1.17
#